data_2800c21ced1272864742f1af422b9c4c
#
_entry.id   2800c21ced1272864742f1af422b9c4c
#
_cell.length_a   1.000
_cell.length_b   1.000
_cell.length_c   1.000
_cell.angle_alpha   90.00
_cell.angle_beta   90.00
_cell.angle_gamma   90.00
#
_symmetry.space_group_name_H-M   'P 1'
#
loop_
_entity.id
_entity.type
_entity.pdbx_description
1 polymer ?
#
loop_
_entity_poly.entity_id
_entity_poly.type
_entity_poly.pdbx_seq_one_letter_code
_entity_poly.pdbx_strand_id
1 'polypeptide(L)'
;MAVTNGCQEINELMKSIIQIHPYVDFIQIREKQRSAGELCQLGKRLINEGVPKEKLLMNDRMDVALLLQLQQLHLPGNGLPLEQVNESYPHLNAGISIHNIEEALRAEKQGAAYMLYGHCFPTDSKKGKEPISLSSIRDIKRSVSIPLFVIGGIDEDRIEQVASYGADGAAVMSAIFASSNPADAAKRLKERCAHVKNQSH
;
A
#
# COMPACT_ATOMS: atom_id res chain seq x y z
N MET A 1 -1.26 5.78 0.89
CA MET A 1 -1.40 4.68 -0.11
C MET A 1 -2.82 4.15 -0.09
N ALA A 2 -3.46 3.94 -1.24
CA ALA A 2 -4.74 3.22 -1.35
C ALA A 2 -4.49 1.78 -1.82
N VAL A 3 -5.12 0.79 -1.19
CA VAL A 3 -4.98 -0.64 -1.54
C VAL A 3 -6.34 -1.18 -1.98
N THR A 4 -6.44 -1.74 -3.19
CA THR A 4 -7.70 -2.28 -3.68
C THR A 4 -8.12 -3.52 -2.89
N ASN A 5 -9.42 -3.75 -2.77
CA ASN A 5 -9.98 -4.74 -1.85
C ASN A 5 -10.36 -6.08 -2.50
N GLY A 6 -10.32 -6.16 -3.83
CA GLY A 6 -10.68 -7.36 -4.59
C GLY A 6 -12.18 -7.68 -4.64
N CYS A 7 -13.02 -6.71 -4.27
CA CYS A 7 -14.48 -6.93 -4.14
C CYS A 7 -15.29 -6.22 -5.22
N GLN A 8 -14.70 -5.27 -5.96
CA GLN A 8 -15.42 -4.47 -6.95
C GLN A 8 -15.35 -5.10 -8.34
N GLU A 9 -16.41 -4.87 -9.13
CA GLU A 9 -16.37 -5.13 -10.56
C GLU A 9 -15.31 -4.22 -11.24
N ILE A 10 -14.67 -4.73 -12.31
CA ILE A 10 -13.48 -4.09 -12.90
C ILE A 10 -13.73 -2.66 -13.37
N ASN A 11 -14.92 -2.38 -13.91
CA ASN A 11 -15.27 -1.04 -14.37
C ASN A 11 -15.52 -0.07 -13.21
N GLU A 12 -16.10 -0.54 -12.10
CA GLU A 12 -16.30 0.25 -10.89
C GLU A 12 -14.96 0.51 -10.19
N LEU A 13 -14.10 -0.51 -10.10
CA LEU A 13 -12.75 -0.37 -9.58
C LEU A 13 -11.96 0.68 -10.39
N MET A 14 -12.02 0.63 -11.71
CA MET A 14 -11.37 1.58 -12.59
C MET A 14 -11.87 3.01 -12.34
N LYS A 15 -13.19 3.21 -12.28
CA LYS A 15 -13.78 4.53 -11.97
C LYS A 15 -13.30 5.05 -10.60
N SER A 16 -13.31 4.18 -9.58
CA SER A 16 -12.83 4.54 -8.25
C SER A 16 -11.36 4.97 -8.29
N ILE A 17 -10.49 4.23 -8.97
CA ILE A 17 -9.07 4.55 -9.09
C ILE A 17 -8.85 5.89 -9.80
N ILE A 18 -9.56 6.14 -10.90
CA ILE A 18 -9.48 7.41 -11.65
C ILE A 18 -9.91 8.58 -10.76
N GLN A 19 -10.92 8.41 -9.93
CA GLN A 19 -11.39 9.47 -9.04
C GLN A 19 -10.44 9.75 -7.86
N ILE A 20 -9.77 8.73 -7.33
CA ILE A 20 -8.93 8.88 -6.12
C ILE A 20 -7.47 9.23 -6.42
N HIS A 21 -6.96 8.97 -7.63
CA HIS A 21 -5.53 9.14 -7.92
C HIS A 21 -4.96 10.54 -7.64
N PRO A 22 -5.73 11.66 -7.70
CA PRO A 22 -5.21 12.97 -7.33
C PRO A 22 -4.94 13.14 -5.83
N TYR A 23 -5.60 12.31 -5.01
CA TYR A 23 -5.59 12.42 -3.55
C TYR A 23 -4.70 11.41 -2.84
N VAL A 24 -4.05 10.50 -3.58
CA VAL A 24 -3.17 9.47 -3.01
C VAL A 24 -1.81 9.48 -3.69
N ASP A 25 -0.76 9.09 -2.95
CA ASP A 25 0.59 9.01 -3.49
C ASP A 25 0.78 7.70 -4.27
N PHE A 26 0.20 6.60 -3.78
CA PHE A 26 0.28 5.28 -4.40
C PHE A 26 -1.07 4.58 -4.40
N ILE A 27 -1.30 3.76 -5.43
CA ILE A 27 -2.46 2.88 -5.59
C ILE A 27 -1.94 1.46 -5.78
N GLN A 28 -2.07 0.64 -4.75
CA GLN A 28 -1.70 -0.77 -4.79
C GLN A 28 -2.85 -1.59 -5.37
N ILE A 29 -2.64 -2.11 -6.58
CA ILE A 29 -3.58 -3.00 -7.26
C ILE A 29 -3.40 -4.41 -6.68
N ARG A 30 -4.33 -4.80 -5.80
CA ARG A 30 -4.34 -6.08 -5.08
C ARG A 30 -5.64 -6.82 -5.35
N GLU A 31 -5.69 -7.44 -6.51
CA GLU A 31 -6.86 -8.14 -7.05
C GLU A 31 -6.54 -9.64 -7.20
N LYS A 32 -6.49 -10.35 -6.07
CA LYS A 32 -5.98 -11.73 -5.98
C LYS A 32 -6.72 -12.77 -6.84
N GLN A 33 -7.97 -12.50 -7.16
CA GLN A 33 -8.83 -13.42 -7.94
C GLN A 33 -8.74 -13.17 -9.44
N ARG A 34 -8.06 -12.09 -9.87
CA ARG A 34 -7.96 -11.73 -11.28
C ARG A 34 -6.73 -12.35 -11.93
N SER A 35 -6.89 -12.74 -13.18
CA SER A 35 -5.80 -13.23 -14.02
C SER A 35 -4.79 -12.13 -14.37
N ALA A 36 -3.59 -12.53 -14.80
CA ALA A 36 -2.58 -11.59 -15.31
C ALA A 36 -3.11 -10.74 -16.47
N GLY A 37 -3.87 -11.36 -17.37
CA GLY A 37 -4.46 -10.68 -18.53
C GLY A 37 -5.43 -9.57 -18.14
N GLU A 38 -6.32 -9.83 -17.17
CA GLU A 38 -7.26 -8.83 -16.65
C GLU A 38 -6.52 -7.67 -15.96
N LEU A 39 -5.48 -7.99 -15.16
CA LEU A 39 -4.65 -6.96 -14.50
C LEU A 39 -3.87 -6.12 -15.51
N CYS A 40 -3.32 -6.72 -16.56
CA CYS A 40 -2.68 -5.99 -17.66
C CYS A 40 -3.66 -5.06 -18.37
N GLN A 41 -4.88 -5.53 -18.65
CA GLN A 41 -5.92 -4.71 -19.28
C GLN A 41 -6.34 -3.54 -18.37
N LEU A 42 -6.56 -3.81 -17.08
CA LEU A 42 -6.87 -2.77 -16.09
C LEU A 42 -5.78 -1.71 -16.04
N GLY A 43 -4.51 -2.12 -15.89
CA GLY A 43 -3.38 -1.19 -15.82
C GLY A 43 -3.22 -0.34 -17.08
N LYS A 44 -3.35 -0.94 -18.28
CA LYS A 44 -3.32 -0.20 -19.56
C LYS A 44 -4.43 0.84 -19.64
N ARG A 45 -5.66 0.46 -19.26
CA ARG A 45 -6.81 1.38 -19.27
C ARG A 45 -6.61 2.52 -18.28
N LEU A 46 -6.14 2.26 -17.06
CA LEU A 46 -5.84 3.29 -16.06
C LEU A 46 -4.81 4.31 -16.57
N ILE A 47 -3.74 3.82 -17.19
CA ILE A 47 -2.68 4.67 -17.77
C ILE A 47 -3.25 5.53 -18.91
N ASN A 48 -4.07 4.95 -19.79
CA ASN A 48 -4.71 5.68 -20.89
C ASN A 48 -5.71 6.75 -20.39
N GLU A 49 -6.34 6.53 -19.24
CA GLU A 49 -7.22 7.49 -18.57
C GLU A 49 -6.46 8.55 -17.74
N GLY A 50 -5.12 8.58 -17.84
CA GLY A 50 -4.29 9.60 -17.23
C GLY A 50 -3.84 9.32 -15.80
N VAL A 51 -4.03 8.11 -15.28
CA VAL A 51 -3.46 7.73 -13.98
C VAL A 51 -1.93 7.59 -14.14
N PRO A 52 -1.11 8.36 -13.41
CA PRO A 52 0.34 8.31 -13.53
C PRO A 52 0.89 6.92 -13.19
N LYS A 53 1.78 6.38 -14.02
CA LYS A 53 2.43 5.07 -13.80
C LYS A 53 3.15 5.01 -12.46
N GLU A 54 3.75 6.09 -12.05
CA GLU A 54 4.52 6.24 -10.81
C GLU A 54 3.68 6.01 -9.56
N LYS A 55 2.36 6.22 -9.67
CA LYS A 55 1.40 5.96 -8.60
C LYS A 55 0.86 4.54 -8.58
N LEU A 56 0.97 3.81 -9.70
CA LEU A 56 0.47 2.44 -9.79
C LEU A 56 1.50 1.45 -9.23
N LEU A 57 1.07 0.68 -8.27
CA LEU A 57 1.86 -0.31 -7.56
C LEU A 57 1.18 -1.68 -7.71
N MET A 58 1.90 -2.65 -8.29
CA MET A 58 1.36 -3.98 -8.48
C MET A 58 1.65 -4.86 -7.27
N ASN A 59 0.63 -5.53 -6.74
CA ASN A 59 0.80 -6.49 -5.65
C ASN A 59 1.06 -7.89 -6.21
N ASP A 60 2.19 -8.51 -5.83
CA ASP A 60 2.56 -9.91 -6.10
C ASP A 60 2.72 -10.32 -7.59
N ARG A 61 2.24 -9.53 -8.50
CA ARG A 61 2.25 -9.84 -9.94
C ARG A 61 3.36 -9.05 -10.66
N MET A 62 4.60 -9.47 -10.39
CA MET A 62 5.79 -8.90 -11.02
C MET A 62 5.75 -9.01 -12.55
N ASP A 63 5.23 -10.09 -13.09
CA ASP A 63 5.01 -10.29 -14.52
C ASP A 63 4.16 -9.17 -15.13
N VAL A 64 3.07 -8.79 -14.45
CA VAL A 64 2.20 -7.69 -14.87
C VAL A 64 2.90 -6.34 -14.72
N ALA A 65 3.62 -6.12 -13.61
CA ALA A 65 4.38 -4.89 -13.41
C ALA A 65 5.39 -4.66 -14.54
N LEU A 66 6.14 -5.68 -14.92
CA LEU A 66 7.12 -5.61 -16.01
C LEU A 66 6.47 -5.34 -17.37
N LEU A 67 5.37 -6.04 -17.72
CA LEU A 67 4.64 -5.83 -18.97
C LEU A 67 4.05 -4.42 -19.09
N LEU A 68 3.63 -3.82 -17.98
CA LEU A 68 3.11 -2.45 -17.92
C LEU A 68 4.22 -1.39 -17.75
N GLN A 69 5.47 -1.82 -17.56
CA GLN A 69 6.61 -0.95 -17.26
C GLN A 69 6.35 -0.09 -16.00
N LEU A 70 5.75 -0.70 -14.97
CA LEU A 70 5.61 -0.08 -13.66
C LEU A 70 6.91 -0.25 -12.88
N GLN A 71 7.29 0.77 -12.13
CA GLN A 71 8.46 0.72 -11.25
C GLN A 71 8.13 0.25 -9.84
N GLN A 72 6.87 0.34 -9.43
CA GLN A 72 6.45 0.04 -8.08
C GLN A 72 5.90 -1.39 -7.97
N LEU A 73 6.45 -2.18 -7.07
CA LEU A 73 6.05 -3.55 -6.78
C LEU A 73 5.85 -3.74 -5.27
N HIS A 74 4.87 -4.53 -4.88
CA HIS A 74 4.70 -4.98 -3.50
C HIS A 74 4.74 -6.49 -3.41
N LEU A 75 5.63 -7.01 -2.57
CA LEU A 75 5.78 -8.43 -2.32
C LEU A 75 5.07 -8.81 -1.01
N PRO A 76 4.12 -9.76 -1.02
CA PRO A 76 3.63 -10.33 0.22
C PRO A 76 4.75 -11.14 0.90
N GLY A 77 4.66 -11.34 2.22
CA GLY A 77 5.71 -12.03 2.97
C GLY A 77 6.00 -13.48 2.54
N ASN A 78 5.09 -14.10 1.78
CA ASN A 78 5.24 -15.43 1.15
C ASN A 78 5.34 -15.35 -0.38
N GLY A 79 5.63 -14.18 -0.95
CA GLY A 79 5.80 -13.97 -2.39
C GLY A 79 7.21 -14.29 -2.88
N LEU A 80 7.58 -13.64 -3.99
CA LEU A 80 8.94 -13.75 -4.54
C LEU A 80 9.98 -13.27 -3.53
N PRO A 81 11.17 -13.90 -3.45
CA PRO A 81 12.25 -13.45 -2.60
C PRO A 81 12.73 -12.03 -3.00
N LEU A 82 12.65 -11.09 -2.06
CA LEU A 82 12.98 -9.68 -2.30
C LEU A 82 14.40 -9.49 -2.84
N GLU A 83 15.38 -10.20 -2.25
CA GLU A 83 16.78 -10.13 -2.66
C GLU A 83 16.97 -10.51 -4.14
N GLN A 84 16.36 -11.62 -4.58
CA GLN A 84 16.42 -12.05 -5.99
C GLN A 84 15.73 -11.07 -6.94
N VAL A 85 14.61 -10.47 -6.50
CA VAL A 85 13.92 -9.44 -7.30
C VAL A 85 14.82 -8.23 -7.48
N ASN A 86 15.43 -7.73 -6.40
CA ASN A 86 16.32 -6.56 -6.45
C ASN A 86 17.61 -6.81 -7.28
N GLU A 87 18.19 -8.01 -7.17
CA GLU A 87 19.35 -8.40 -7.98
C GLU A 87 19.03 -8.48 -9.47
N SER A 88 17.89 -9.10 -9.81
CA SER A 88 17.51 -9.33 -11.22
C SER A 88 16.88 -8.10 -11.87
N TYR A 89 16.22 -7.24 -11.08
CA TYR A 89 15.44 -6.09 -11.56
C TYR A 89 15.68 -4.86 -10.69
N PRO A 90 16.90 -4.31 -10.66
CA PRO A 90 17.29 -3.21 -9.77
C PRO A 90 16.56 -1.88 -10.03
N HIS A 91 15.83 -1.79 -11.14
CA HIS A 91 14.98 -0.64 -11.46
C HIS A 91 13.60 -0.69 -10.81
N LEU A 92 13.22 -1.82 -10.18
CA LEU A 92 11.96 -1.95 -9.45
C LEU A 92 12.12 -1.45 -8.01
N ASN A 93 11.20 -0.61 -7.59
CA ASN A 93 11.05 -0.21 -6.19
C ASN A 93 10.18 -1.25 -5.47
N ALA A 94 10.79 -2.34 -5.04
CA ALA A 94 10.07 -3.43 -4.39
C ALA A 94 9.91 -3.18 -2.89
N GLY A 95 8.67 -3.02 -2.44
CA GLY A 95 8.31 -3.05 -1.02
C GLY A 95 7.83 -4.43 -0.58
N ILE A 96 7.78 -4.66 0.72
CA ILE A 96 7.41 -5.96 1.29
C ILE A 96 6.50 -5.83 2.52
N SER A 97 5.58 -6.78 2.68
CA SER A 97 4.81 -6.93 3.93
C SER A 97 5.67 -7.55 5.02
N ILE A 98 5.60 -6.98 6.23
CA ILE A 98 6.30 -7.47 7.42
C ILE A 98 5.32 -7.64 8.59
N HIS A 99 5.69 -8.49 9.57
CA HIS A 99 4.86 -8.81 10.72
C HIS A 99 5.57 -8.67 12.07
N ASN A 100 6.88 -8.47 12.08
CA ASN A 100 7.70 -8.29 13.28
C ASN A 100 8.99 -7.51 12.94
N ILE A 101 9.79 -7.21 13.98
CA ILE A 101 11.03 -6.44 13.86
C ILE A 101 12.13 -7.22 13.13
N GLU A 102 12.19 -8.53 13.29
CA GLU A 102 13.17 -9.39 12.63
C GLU A 102 12.96 -9.39 11.11
N GLU A 103 11.70 -9.43 10.68
CA GLU A 103 11.35 -9.29 9.26
C GLU A 103 11.68 -7.88 8.74
N ALA A 104 11.50 -6.83 9.55
CA ALA A 104 11.85 -5.46 9.18
C ALA A 104 13.36 -5.30 8.93
N LEU A 105 14.19 -5.78 9.87
CA LEU A 105 15.64 -5.73 9.74
C LEU A 105 16.14 -6.53 8.52
N ARG A 106 15.53 -7.68 8.27
CA ARG A 106 15.83 -8.50 7.09
C ARG A 106 15.44 -7.79 5.80
N ALA A 107 14.24 -7.20 5.75
CA ALA A 107 13.75 -6.47 4.59
C ALA A 107 14.66 -5.28 4.22
N GLU A 108 15.10 -4.51 5.22
CA GLU A 108 16.05 -3.42 5.01
C GLU A 108 17.40 -3.94 4.46
N LYS A 109 17.95 -5.00 5.07
CA LYS A 109 19.20 -5.62 4.59
C LYS A 109 19.09 -6.15 3.15
N GLN A 110 17.92 -6.64 2.75
CA GLN A 110 17.64 -7.12 1.39
C GLN A 110 17.27 -6.00 0.41
N GLY A 111 17.33 -4.72 0.83
CA GLY A 111 17.10 -3.58 -0.03
C GLY A 111 15.64 -3.28 -0.35
N ALA A 112 14.72 -3.53 0.59
CA ALA A 112 13.33 -3.11 0.42
C ALA A 112 13.23 -1.60 0.21
N ALA A 113 12.46 -1.17 -0.78
CA ALA A 113 12.19 0.25 -1.01
C ALA A 113 11.28 0.85 0.06
N TYR A 114 10.42 0.04 0.66
CA TYR A 114 9.55 0.38 1.79
C TYR A 114 9.01 -0.90 2.43
N MET A 115 8.48 -0.77 3.63
CA MET A 115 7.79 -1.84 4.34
C MET A 115 6.32 -1.51 4.56
N LEU A 116 5.47 -2.54 4.56
CA LEU A 116 4.06 -2.46 4.91
C LEU A 116 3.80 -3.34 6.13
N TYR A 117 3.50 -2.72 7.26
CA TYR A 117 3.33 -3.36 8.55
C TYR A 117 1.88 -3.28 9.04
N GLY A 118 1.36 -4.33 9.53
CA GLY A 118 0.02 -4.34 10.13
C GLY A 118 -0.58 -5.74 10.18
N HIS A 119 -1.81 -5.87 10.72
CA HIS A 119 -2.92 -4.87 10.79
C HIS A 119 -2.93 -4.12 12.14
N CYS A 120 -3.08 -2.79 12.07
CA CYS A 120 -2.97 -1.93 13.25
C CYS A 120 -4.24 -1.93 14.14
N PHE A 121 -5.41 -2.10 13.55
CA PHE A 121 -6.70 -2.07 14.22
C PHE A 121 -7.58 -3.24 13.76
N PRO A 122 -8.63 -3.59 14.52
CA PRO A 122 -9.59 -4.60 14.08
C PRO A 122 -10.15 -4.29 12.70
N THR A 123 -10.23 -5.30 11.85
CA THR A 123 -10.70 -5.17 10.45
C THR A 123 -11.32 -6.47 9.97
N ASP A 124 -12.37 -6.38 9.15
CA ASP A 124 -13.04 -7.54 8.57
C ASP A 124 -12.12 -8.40 7.70
N SER A 125 -11.12 -7.79 7.06
CA SER A 125 -10.11 -8.49 6.25
C SER A 125 -9.19 -9.42 7.05
N LYS A 126 -9.14 -9.27 8.40
CA LYS A 126 -8.31 -10.06 9.33
C LYS A 126 -9.13 -10.55 10.53
N LYS A 127 -10.39 -10.89 10.30
CA LYS A 127 -11.31 -11.37 11.33
C LYS A 127 -10.69 -12.51 12.15
N GLY A 128 -10.72 -12.40 13.47
CA GLY A 128 -10.16 -13.41 14.39
C GLY A 128 -8.65 -13.35 14.62
N LYS A 129 -7.95 -12.39 14.03
CA LYS A 129 -6.54 -12.10 14.36
C LYS A 129 -6.46 -10.85 15.22
N GLU A 130 -5.65 -10.90 16.27
CA GLU A 130 -5.42 -9.71 17.08
C GLU A 130 -4.61 -8.67 16.31
N PRO A 131 -4.97 -7.37 16.43
CA PRO A 131 -4.17 -6.28 15.89
C PRO A 131 -2.77 -6.26 16.52
N ILE A 132 -1.81 -5.71 15.77
CA ILE A 132 -0.47 -5.43 16.31
C ILE A 132 -0.54 -4.39 17.42
N SER A 133 0.42 -4.42 18.34
CA SER A 133 0.63 -3.30 19.27
C SER A 133 1.13 -2.09 18.50
N LEU A 134 0.53 -0.91 18.70
CA LEU A 134 1.00 0.31 18.05
C LEU A 134 2.41 0.71 18.50
N SER A 135 2.84 0.32 19.72
CA SER A 135 4.22 0.55 20.18
C SER A 135 5.26 -0.14 19.30
N SER A 136 4.93 -1.28 18.70
CA SER A 136 5.83 -1.99 17.79
C SER A 136 6.15 -1.22 16.50
N ILE A 137 5.28 -0.29 16.08
CA ILE A 137 5.57 0.66 14.98
C ILE A 137 6.79 1.50 15.34
N ARG A 138 6.82 2.06 16.58
CA ARG A 138 7.93 2.86 17.08
C ARG A 138 9.22 2.06 17.20
N ASP A 139 9.11 0.82 17.69
CA ASP A 139 10.27 -0.06 17.86
C ASP A 139 10.90 -0.42 16.51
N ILE A 140 10.07 -0.74 15.51
CA ILE A 140 10.53 -0.97 14.14
C ILE A 140 11.17 0.31 13.58
N LYS A 141 10.49 1.47 13.67
CA LYS A 141 11.01 2.74 13.12
C LYS A 141 12.35 3.19 13.72
N ARG A 142 12.61 2.85 14.97
CA ARG A 142 13.91 3.11 15.60
C ARG A 142 15.03 2.17 15.10
N SER A 143 14.67 1.06 14.53
CA SER A 143 15.60 0.00 14.11
C SER A 143 15.91 0.01 12.62
N VAL A 144 15.11 0.73 11.81
CA VAL A 144 15.24 0.80 10.34
C VAL A 144 15.15 2.22 9.83
N SER A 145 15.80 2.48 8.70
CA SER A 145 15.85 3.80 8.05
C SER A 145 14.84 3.94 6.89
N ILE A 146 14.45 2.84 6.27
CA ILE A 146 13.55 2.85 5.12
C ILE A 146 12.11 3.17 5.50
N PRO A 147 11.29 3.67 4.56
CA PRO A 147 9.90 4.04 4.84
C PRO A 147 9.06 2.89 5.38
N LEU A 148 8.33 3.15 6.47
CA LEU A 148 7.40 2.23 7.11
C LEU A 148 5.96 2.73 6.92
N PHE A 149 5.23 2.06 6.03
CA PHE A 149 3.78 2.21 5.92
C PHE A 149 3.08 1.26 6.86
N VAL A 150 1.95 1.68 7.39
CA VAL A 150 1.12 0.85 8.27
C VAL A 150 -0.27 0.64 7.65
N ILE A 151 -0.89 -0.52 7.89
CA ILE A 151 -2.17 -0.91 7.30
C ILE A 151 -3.07 -1.61 8.32
N GLY A 152 -4.37 -1.61 8.07
CA GLY A 152 -5.39 -2.39 8.76
C GLY A 152 -6.24 -1.55 9.70
N GLY A 153 -7.50 -1.37 9.32
CA GLY A 153 -8.50 -0.63 10.09
C GLY A 153 -8.19 0.86 10.24
N ILE A 154 -7.37 1.43 9.36
CA ILE A 154 -7.02 2.85 9.39
C ILE A 154 -8.09 3.65 8.65
N ASP A 155 -8.56 4.70 9.31
CA ASP A 155 -9.48 5.71 8.83
C ASP A 155 -8.96 7.11 9.19
N GLU A 156 -9.75 8.15 8.95
CA GLU A 156 -9.38 9.55 9.21
C GLU A 156 -9.00 9.81 10.67
N ASP A 157 -9.73 9.19 11.62
CA ASP A 157 -9.55 9.41 13.06
C ASP A 157 -8.27 8.75 13.59
N ARG A 158 -7.79 7.69 12.91
CA ARG A 158 -6.64 6.88 13.33
C ARG A 158 -5.31 7.30 12.71
N ILE A 159 -5.34 8.19 11.69
CA ILE A 159 -4.11 8.66 11.02
C ILE A 159 -3.16 9.33 12.02
N GLU A 160 -3.64 10.23 12.88
CA GLU A 160 -2.80 10.89 13.89
C GLU A 160 -2.19 9.89 14.85
N GLN A 161 -2.97 8.90 15.26
CA GLN A 161 -2.50 7.89 16.19
C GLN A 161 -1.33 7.10 15.59
N VAL A 162 -1.43 6.56 14.38
CA VAL A 162 -0.33 5.81 13.78
C VAL A 162 0.89 6.68 13.49
N ALA A 163 0.69 7.93 13.09
CA ALA A 163 1.76 8.89 12.87
C ALA A 163 2.53 9.22 14.17
N SER A 164 1.84 9.33 15.31
CA SER A 164 2.47 9.58 16.62
C SER A 164 3.40 8.45 17.09
N TYR A 165 3.24 7.25 16.51
CA TYR A 165 4.16 6.13 16.71
C TYR A 165 5.30 6.08 15.68
N GLY A 166 5.36 7.03 14.74
CA GLY A 166 6.46 7.19 13.80
C GLY A 166 6.25 6.52 12.45
N ALA A 167 5.02 6.12 12.09
CA ALA A 167 4.74 5.64 10.74
C ALA A 167 4.99 6.73 9.70
N ASP A 168 5.70 6.42 8.61
CA ASP A 168 5.96 7.35 7.50
C ASP A 168 4.75 7.53 6.59
N GLY A 169 3.80 6.58 6.64
CA GLY A 169 2.58 6.67 5.86
C GLY A 169 1.54 5.63 6.26
N ALA A 170 0.31 5.87 5.82
CA ALA A 170 -0.81 4.96 6.02
C ALA A 170 -1.25 4.33 4.69
N ALA A 171 -1.54 3.03 4.74
CA ALA A 171 -2.21 2.32 3.67
C ALA A 171 -3.65 1.99 4.08
N VAL A 172 -4.61 2.35 3.26
CA VAL A 172 -6.04 2.19 3.52
C VAL A 172 -6.71 1.37 2.42
N MET A 173 -7.69 0.56 2.81
CA MET A 173 -8.44 -0.29 1.89
C MET A 173 -9.93 0.05 1.94
N SER A 174 -10.64 -0.42 2.96
CA SER A 174 -12.09 -0.23 3.10
C SER A 174 -12.49 1.23 3.27
N ALA A 175 -11.67 2.04 3.95
CA ALA A 175 -11.95 3.46 4.13
C ALA A 175 -12.12 4.22 2.80
N ILE A 176 -11.53 3.73 1.72
CA ILE A 176 -11.70 4.28 0.37
C ILE A 176 -12.64 3.39 -0.47
N PHE A 177 -12.27 2.12 -0.69
CA PHE A 177 -12.95 1.26 -1.68
C PHE A 177 -14.29 0.67 -1.20
N ALA A 178 -14.66 0.78 0.07
CA ALA A 178 -16.00 0.49 0.57
C ALA A 178 -16.83 1.75 0.86
N SER A 179 -16.29 2.94 0.58
CA SER A 179 -17.02 4.20 0.72
C SER A 179 -18.03 4.38 -0.42
N SER A 180 -19.16 4.98 -0.13
CA SER A 180 -20.12 5.42 -1.15
C SER A 180 -19.59 6.56 -2.04
N ASN A 181 -18.57 7.29 -1.56
CA ASN A 181 -17.85 8.33 -2.31
C ASN A 181 -16.34 8.16 -2.10
N PRO A 182 -15.65 7.30 -2.90
CA PRO A 182 -14.22 7.04 -2.76
C PRO A 182 -13.35 8.30 -2.91
N ALA A 183 -13.72 9.22 -3.81
CA ALA A 183 -12.97 10.44 -4.05
C ALA A 183 -12.95 11.36 -2.83
N ASP A 184 -14.11 11.56 -2.22
CA ASP A 184 -14.25 12.39 -1.03
C ASP A 184 -13.53 11.75 0.18
N ALA A 185 -13.66 10.44 0.37
CA ALA A 185 -12.92 9.71 1.39
C ALA A 185 -11.39 9.84 1.22
N ALA A 186 -10.89 9.69 -0.01
CA ALA A 186 -9.46 9.85 -0.29
C ALA A 186 -8.98 11.30 -0.05
N LYS A 187 -9.80 12.30 -0.39
CA LYS A 187 -9.51 13.72 -0.14
C LYS A 187 -9.39 14.02 1.35
N ARG A 188 -10.37 13.60 2.17
CA ARG A 188 -10.32 13.80 3.64
C ARG A 188 -9.11 13.13 4.26
N LEU A 189 -8.80 11.88 3.87
CA LEU A 189 -7.60 11.18 4.33
C LEU A 189 -6.31 11.93 3.97
N LYS A 190 -6.22 12.51 2.76
CA LYS A 190 -5.07 13.33 2.35
C LYS A 190 -4.93 14.59 3.20
N GLU A 191 -6.05 15.29 3.42
CA GLU A 191 -6.08 16.50 4.26
C GLU A 191 -5.63 16.20 5.69
N ARG A 192 -6.09 15.06 6.25
CA ARG A 192 -5.69 14.62 7.59
C ARG A 192 -4.19 14.28 7.66
N CYS A 193 -3.66 13.57 6.67
CA CYS A 193 -2.22 13.30 6.58
C CYS A 193 -1.39 14.60 6.49
N ALA A 194 -1.84 15.58 5.71
CA ALA A 194 -1.16 16.87 5.58
C ALA A 194 -1.16 17.65 6.90
N HIS A 195 -2.28 17.62 7.64
CA HIS A 195 -2.39 18.26 8.95
C HIS A 195 -1.37 17.69 9.95
N VAL A 196 -1.29 16.36 10.05
CA VAL A 196 -0.34 15.67 10.94
C VAL A 196 1.10 16.01 10.60
N LYS A 197 1.45 16.02 9.30
CA LYS A 197 2.81 16.35 8.85
C LYS A 197 3.23 17.75 9.24
N ASN A 198 2.31 18.73 9.18
CA ASN A 198 2.58 20.12 9.55
C ASN A 198 2.74 20.33 11.07
N GLN A 199 2.20 19.42 11.90
CA GLN A 199 2.35 19.49 13.36
C GLN A 199 3.64 18.84 13.86
N SER A 200 4.31 18.06 13.02
CA SER A 200 5.54 17.32 13.37
C SER A 200 6.83 18.08 13.04
N HIS A 201 6.72 19.32 12.58
CA HIS A 201 7.78 20.28 12.32
C HIS A 201 7.66 21.47 13.24
#